data_1fcc2b999da516ade09a7aa94d3caddc
#
_entry.id   1fcc2b999da516ade09a7aa94d3caddc
#
_cell.length_a   1.000
_cell.length_b   1.000
_cell.length_c   1.000
_cell.angle_alpha   90.00
_cell.angle_beta   90.00
_cell.angle_gamma   90.00
#
_symmetry.space_group_name_H-M   'P 1'
#
loop_
_entity.id
_entity.type
_entity.pdbx_description
1 polymer ?
#
loop_
_entity_poly.entity_id
_entity_poly.type
_entity_poly.pdbx_seq_one_letter_code
_entity_poly.pdbx_strand_id
1 'polypeptide(L)'
;MIAYNHTSLDNLIINEEAKAALQNNLISKEEAAGIENKYPVNLYSPNLFIRIGLLLLTAIITLMGFGVLCLMILDSSEKQFGIMTLIYSLVIYAGLEFMIYDKKHYRSGIDDALILFSIGFMVTAVNLMSDPISYLGQSILIFIPAFYFLLRFGNVLMAGTAFLSFLGIIFYGFIKLGDMAKSAMPFLLMTLALLAYWQVRKGKKNLRLRHYRSCFTFIEILSLLILYAAGNYFVVREVSNSMFDLQLKEGESIPGAWIFWVFTALLPILYIVKGLQKKDVILLRTGLIMVAAIVFTVRYYHHVAPLEIAMSTGGIIMILLAYFVTKYLTPPKYGFTHAEPNDPKLNGLLNLESLIVTQTFNQATPAEPEKGFDFGGGNGYYRSGLN
;
A
#
# COMPACT_ATOMS: atom_id res chain seq x y z
N MET A 1 -0.36 -18.52 -9.82
CA MET A 1 -0.75 -18.47 -8.41
C MET A 1 -1.92 -17.52 -8.18
N ILE A 2 -1.97 -16.38 -8.86
CA ILE A 2 -3.10 -15.44 -8.72
C ILE A 2 -4.39 -16.06 -9.22
N ALA A 3 -5.52 -15.85 -8.52
CA ALA A 3 -6.81 -16.47 -8.83
C ALA A 3 -7.47 -15.91 -10.11
N TYR A 4 -7.05 -14.72 -10.50
CA TYR A 4 -7.62 -13.99 -11.63
C TYR A 4 -6.95 -14.33 -12.96
N ASN A 5 -7.70 -14.18 -14.06
CA ASN A 5 -7.16 -14.35 -15.40
C ASN A 5 -6.11 -13.28 -15.70
N HIS A 6 -4.90 -13.70 -16.06
CA HIS A 6 -3.76 -12.80 -16.33
C HIS A 6 -4.05 -11.82 -17.48
N THR A 7 -4.67 -12.29 -18.57
CA THR A 7 -5.01 -11.44 -19.71
C THR A 7 -5.99 -10.33 -19.32
N SER A 8 -7.02 -10.66 -18.52
CA SER A 8 -7.98 -9.66 -18.04
C SER A 8 -7.34 -8.64 -17.10
N LEU A 9 -6.38 -9.08 -16.26
CA LEU A 9 -5.62 -8.15 -15.39
C LEU A 9 -4.69 -7.25 -16.21
N ASP A 10 -4.06 -7.76 -17.26
CA ASP A 10 -3.22 -6.97 -18.16
C ASP A 10 -4.04 -5.95 -18.93
N ASN A 11 -5.18 -6.36 -19.47
CA ASN A 11 -6.11 -5.47 -20.15
C ASN A 11 -6.63 -4.37 -19.19
N LEU A 12 -6.88 -4.71 -17.92
CA LEU A 12 -7.27 -3.73 -16.92
C LEU A 12 -6.18 -2.66 -16.71
N ILE A 13 -4.92 -3.07 -16.59
CA ILE A 13 -3.79 -2.13 -16.45
C ILE A 13 -3.70 -1.20 -17.67
N ILE A 14 -3.80 -1.75 -18.88
CA ILE A 14 -3.78 -0.96 -20.11
C ILE A 14 -4.92 0.05 -20.14
N ASN A 15 -6.13 -0.35 -19.76
CA ASN A 15 -7.30 0.55 -19.72
C ASN A 15 -7.19 1.61 -18.61
N GLU A 16 -6.59 1.29 -17.46
CA GLU A 16 -6.31 2.27 -16.41
C GLU A 16 -5.28 3.32 -16.90
N GLU A 17 -4.23 2.88 -17.60
CA GLU A 17 -3.25 3.79 -18.20
C GLU A 17 -3.85 4.65 -19.32
N ALA A 18 -4.71 4.07 -20.17
CA ALA A 18 -5.42 4.82 -21.20
C ALA A 18 -6.37 5.88 -20.61
N LYS A 19 -7.10 5.53 -19.52
CA LYS A 19 -7.94 6.50 -18.80
C LYS A 19 -7.12 7.63 -18.19
N ALA A 20 -5.96 7.32 -17.61
CA ALA A 20 -5.05 8.33 -17.09
C ALA A 20 -4.48 9.24 -18.21
N ALA A 21 -4.14 8.66 -19.37
CA ALA A 21 -3.69 9.41 -20.54
C ALA A 21 -4.79 10.34 -21.08
N LEU A 22 -6.05 9.85 -21.12
CA LEU A 22 -7.22 10.67 -21.51
C LEU A 22 -7.44 11.83 -20.54
N GLN A 23 -7.36 11.60 -19.23
CA GLN A 23 -7.50 12.65 -18.21
C GLN A 23 -6.42 13.73 -18.33
N ASN A 24 -5.23 13.35 -18.76
CA ASN A 24 -4.11 14.26 -19.01
C ASN A 24 -4.12 14.86 -20.45
N ASN A 25 -5.18 14.64 -21.23
CA ASN A 25 -5.32 15.10 -22.62
C ASN A 25 -4.17 14.64 -23.55
N LEU A 26 -3.56 13.48 -23.27
CA LEU A 26 -2.51 12.88 -24.10
C LEU A 26 -3.08 12.08 -25.26
N ILE A 27 -4.31 11.58 -25.13
CA ILE A 27 -5.04 10.85 -26.18
C ILE A 27 -6.47 11.40 -26.29
N SER A 28 -7.08 11.20 -27.45
CA SER A 28 -8.47 11.56 -27.71
C SER A 28 -9.45 10.56 -27.09
N LYS A 29 -10.74 10.95 -26.99
CA LYS A 29 -11.80 10.05 -26.52
C LYS A 29 -11.99 8.85 -27.46
N GLU A 30 -11.80 9.06 -28.76
CA GLU A 30 -11.94 8.03 -29.78
C GLU A 30 -10.80 7.00 -29.67
N GLU A 31 -9.58 7.46 -29.47
CA GLU A 31 -8.42 6.58 -29.22
C GLU A 31 -8.59 5.77 -27.94
N ALA A 32 -9.04 6.40 -26.85
CA ALA A 32 -9.32 5.72 -25.59
C ALA A 32 -10.39 4.62 -25.76
N ALA A 33 -11.49 4.91 -26.47
CA ALA A 33 -12.52 3.93 -26.80
C ALA A 33 -12.00 2.81 -27.69
N GLY A 34 -11.12 3.14 -28.64
CA GLY A 34 -10.43 2.14 -29.49
C GLY A 34 -9.58 1.19 -28.67
N ILE A 35 -8.84 1.70 -27.67
CA ILE A 35 -8.04 0.87 -26.75
C ILE A 35 -8.95 -0.04 -25.92
N GLU A 36 -10.03 0.51 -25.33
CA GLU A 36 -10.97 -0.27 -24.51
C GLU A 36 -11.62 -1.41 -25.30
N ASN A 37 -11.99 -1.18 -26.56
CA ASN A 37 -12.53 -2.20 -27.44
C ASN A 37 -11.49 -3.27 -27.83
N LYS A 38 -10.23 -2.88 -28.01
CA LYS A 38 -9.16 -3.80 -28.38
C LYS A 38 -8.70 -4.67 -27.19
N TYR A 39 -8.79 -4.15 -25.99
CA TYR A 39 -8.38 -4.79 -24.73
C TYR A 39 -9.56 -4.95 -23.77
N PRO A 40 -10.55 -5.80 -24.08
CA PRO A 40 -11.73 -5.96 -23.24
C PRO A 40 -11.39 -6.53 -21.86
N VAL A 41 -11.99 -5.96 -20.83
CA VAL A 41 -11.82 -6.38 -19.43
C VAL A 41 -13.02 -7.21 -19.02
N ASN A 42 -12.81 -8.50 -18.78
CA ASN A 42 -13.83 -9.42 -18.29
C ASN A 42 -13.82 -9.54 -16.76
N LEU A 43 -13.61 -8.42 -16.05
CA LEU A 43 -13.61 -8.37 -14.59
C LEU A 43 -14.62 -7.30 -14.12
N TYR A 44 -15.40 -7.65 -13.12
CA TYR A 44 -16.29 -6.68 -12.47
C TYR A 44 -15.53 -5.87 -11.43
N SER A 45 -15.14 -4.65 -11.78
CA SER A 45 -14.47 -3.69 -10.89
C SER A 45 -15.26 -2.37 -10.88
N PRO A 46 -16.20 -2.20 -9.94
CA PRO A 46 -17.05 -1.03 -9.88
C PRO A 46 -16.28 0.21 -9.40
N ASN A 47 -16.91 1.39 -9.54
CA ASN A 47 -16.37 2.63 -9.00
C ASN A 47 -16.32 2.60 -7.46
N LEU A 48 -15.59 3.55 -6.87
CA LEU A 48 -15.32 3.59 -5.42
C LEU A 48 -16.62 3.60 -4.58
N PHE A 49 -17.65 4.33 -4.99
CA PHE A 49 -18.92 4.42 -4.22
C PHE A 49 -19.64 3.07 -4.18
N ILE A 50 -19.77 2.42 -5.33
CA ILE A 50 -20.40 1.10 -5.44
C ILE A 50 -19.56 0.07 -4.68
N ARG A 51 -18.24 0.13 -4.77
CA ARG A 51 -17.31 -0.74 -4.04
C ARG A 51 -17.50 -0.64 -2.53
N ILE A 52 -17.57 0.58 -1.97
CA ILE A 52 -17.84 0.79 -0.54
C ILE A 52 -19.22 0.28 -0.16
N GLY A 53 -20.24 0.55 -0.97
CA GLY A 53 -21.59 0.05 -0.73
C GLY A 53 -21.67 -1.48 -0.72
N LEU A 54 -21.04 -2.14 -1.68
CA LEU A 54 -20.97 -3.60 -1.76
C LEU A 54 -20.16 -4.21 -0.59
N LEU A 55 -19.07 -3.55 -0.18
CA LEU A 55 -18.28 -3.97 0.98
C LEU A 55 -19.14 -3.93 2.24
N LEU A 56 -19.84 -2.82 2.52
CA LEU A 56 -20.70 -2.68 3.68
C LEU A 56 -21.87 -3.68 3.65
N LEU A 57 -22.52 -3.83 2.50
CA LEU A 57 -23.63 -4.79 2.34
C LEU A 57 -23.15 -6.22 2.62
N THR A 58 -22.02 -6.63 2.04
CA THR A 58 -21.44 -7.96 2.26
C THR A 58 -21.04 -8.15 3.72
N ALA A 59 -20.48 -7.12 4.35
CA ALA A 59 -20.14 -7.16 5.78
C ALA A 59 -21.39 -7.39 6.64
N ILE A 60 -22.47 -6.65 6.37
CA ILE A 60 -23.75 -6.81 7.11
C ILE A 60 -24.30 -8.22 6.91
N ILE A 61 -24.38 -8.71 5.68
CA ILE A 61 -24.90 -10.06 5.38
C ILE A 61 -24.06 -11.13 6.09
N THR A 62 -22.74 -11.01 6.04
CA THR A 62 -21.82 -11.97 6.67
C THR A 62 -21.95 -11.96 8.19
N LEU A 63 -22.04 -10.78 8.81
CA LEU A 63 -22.21 -10.66 10.26
C LEU A 63 -23.60 -11.14 10.71
N MET A 64 -24.66 -10.82 9.97
CA MET A 64 -26.01 -11.32 10.28
C MET A 64 -26.08 -12.84 10.13
N GLY A 65 -25.50 -13.42 9.08
CA GLY A 65 -25.42 -14.87 8.91
C GLY A 65 -24.68 -15.55 10.05
N PHE A 66 -23.58 -14.98 10.52
CA PHE A 66 -22.86 -15.46 11.70
C PHE A 66 -23.71 -15.30 12.97
N GLY A 67 -24.41 -14.18 13.13
CA GLY A 67 -25.31 -13.95 14.25
C GLY A 67 -26.43 -15.00 14.35
N VAL A 68 -27.03 -15.41 13.23
CA VAL A 68 -28.02 -16.51 13.21
C VAL A 68 -27.37 -17.82 13.65
N LEU A 69 -26.15 -18.13 13.21
CA LEU A 69 -25.43 -19.32 13.68
C LEU A 69 -25.14 -19.25 15.18
N CYS A 70 -24.76 -18.11 15.72
CA CYS A 70 -24.56 -17.91 17.15
C CYS A 70 -25.84 -18.25 17.97
N LEU A 71 -27.02 -17.82 17.50
CA LEU A 71 -28.29 -18.11 18.14
C LEU A 71 -28.62 -19.61 18.18
N MET A 72 -28.16 -20.36 17.17
CA MET A 72 -28.37 -21.81 17.11
C MET A 72 -27.48 -22.59 18.09
N ILE A 73 -26.40 -21.98 18.61
CA ILE A 73 -25.33 -22.66 19.34
C ILE A 73 -25.12 -22.04 20.73
N LEU A 74 -26.11 -21.31 21.27
CA LEU A 74 -25.99 -20.57 22.53
C LEU A 74 -25.57 -21.45 23.73
N ASP A 75 -25.96 -22.73 23.74
CA ASP A 75 -25.65 -23.66 24.82
C ASP A 75 -24.41 -24.53 24.58
N SER A 76 -23.61 -24.21 23.56
CA SER A 76 -22.44 -24.98 23.16
C SER A 76 -21.20 -24.60 23.96
N SER A 77 -20.24 -25.54 24.11
CA SER A 77 -18.94 -25.25 24.69
C SER A 77 -18.11 -24.34 23.77
N GLU A 78 -17.15 -23.60 24.34
CA GLU A 78 -16.24 -22.70 23.55
C GLU A 78 -15.57 -23.43 22.39
N LYS A 79 -15.16 -24.68 22.58
CA LYS A 79 -14.55 -25.49 21.50
C LYS A 79 -15.52 -25.79 20.37
N GLN A 80 -16.79 -26.13 20.70
CA GLN A 80 -17.81 -26.36 19.67
C GLN A 80 -18.13 -25.07 18.91
N PHE A 81 -18.23 -23.95 19.63
CA PHE A 81 -18.38 -22.63 19.02
C PHE A 81 -17.21 -22.29 18.09
N GLY A 82 -15.95 -22.59 18.49
CA GLY A 82 -14.76 -22.45 17.68
C GLY A 82 -14.81 -23.29 16.41
N ILE A 83 -15.21 -24.56 16.48
CA ILE A 83 -15.35 -25.43 15.31
C ILE A 83 -16.38 -24.87 14.31
N MET A 84 -17.54 -24.40 14.80
CA MET A 84 -18.56 -23.81 13.94
C MET A 84 -18.09 -22.50 13.29
N THR A 85 -17.36 -21.67 14.03
CA THR A 85 -16.73 -20.45 13.50
C THR A 85 -15.71 -20.79 12.39
N LEU A 86 -14.95 -21.89 12.54
CA LEU A 86 -14.02 -22.36 11.52
C LEU A 86 -14.75 -22.82 10.26
N ILE A 87 -15.82 -23.63 10.43
CA ILE A 87 -16.66 -24.05 9.30
C ILE A 87 -17.23 -22.84 8.57
N TYR A 88 -17.74 -21.85 9.32
CA TYR A 88 -18.25 -20.61 8.73
C TYR A 88 -17.18 -19.85 7.95
N SER A 89 -15.96 -19.73 8.49
CA SER A 89 -14.82 -19.16 7.78
C SER A 89 -14.55 -19.87 6.44
N LEU A 90 -14.60 -21.21 6.43
CA LEU A 90 -14.40 -22.00 5.20
C LEU A 90 -15.55 -21.81 4.20
N VAL A 91 -16.78 -21.66 4.66
CA VAL A 91 -17.94 -21.35 3.80
C VAL A 91 -17.77 -19.97 3.16
N ILE A 92 -17.32 -18.96 3.92
CA ILE A 92 -17.02 -17.63 3.40
C ILE A 92 -15.90 -17.71 2.35
N TYR A 93 -14.84 -18.47 2.63
CA TYR A 93 -13.75 -18.68 1.67
C TYR A 93 -14.24 -19.36 0.37
N ALA A 94 -15.08 -20.37 0.47
CA ALA A 94 -15.69 -21.00 -0.70
C ALA A 94 -16.57 -20.02 -1.48
N GLY A 95 -17.35 -19.19 -0.78
CA GLY A 95 -18.12 -18.09 -1.39
C GLY A 95 -17.24 -17.08 -2.11
N LEU A 96 -16.07 -16.74 -1.54
CA LEU A 96 -15.08 -15.86 -2.17
C LEU A 96 -14.55 -16.46 -3.49
N GLU A 97 -14.11 -17.73 -3.47
CA GLU A 97 -13.62 -18.40 -4.68
C GLU A 97 -14.72 -18.48 -5.76
N PHE A 98 -15.97 -18.75 -5.37
CA PHE A 98 -17.11 -18.73 -6.29
C PHE A 98 -17.33 -17.36 -6.91
N MET A 99 -17.32 -16.29 -6.11
CA MET A 99 -17.49 -14.91 -6.61
C MET A 99 -16.38 -14.50 -7.57
N ILE A 100 -15.15 -14.96 -7.36
CA ILE A 100 -14.02 -14.67 -8.24
C ILE A 100 -14.09 -15.49 -9.52
N TYR A 101 -14.38 -16.80 -9.41
CA TYR A 101 -14.36 -17.70 -10.55
C TYR A 101 -15.57 -17.51 -11.47
N ASP A 102 -16.78 -17.48 -10.94
CA ASP A 102 -18.03 -17.40 -11.71
C ASP A 102 -18.42 -15.96 -12.02
N LYS A 103 -18.45 -15.09 -11.03
CA LYS A 103 -18.90 -13.69 -11.16
C LYS A 103 -17.77 -12.71 -11.52
N LYS A 104 -16.52 -13.17 -11.56
CA LYS A 104 -15.33 -12.39 -11.97
C LYS A 104 -15.14 -11.08 -11.18
N HIS A 105 -15.53 -11.07 -9.89
CA HIS A 105 -15.34 -9.93 -9.03
C HIS A 105 -13.85 -9.66 -8.79
N TYR A 106 -13.44 -8.42 -9.00
CA TYR A 106 -12.07 -7.95 -8.73
C TYR A 106 -12.11 -6.56 -8.12
N ARG A 107 -11.61 -6.39 -6.91
CA ARG A 107 -11.69 -5.13 -6.15
C ARG A 107 -13.11 -4.54 -6.15
N SER A 108 -14.10 -5.39 -6.00
CA SER A 108 -15.51 -5.02 -6.06
C SER A 108 -16.07 -4.59 -4.70
N GLY A 109 -15.34 -4.83 -3.62
CA GLY A 109 -15.80 -4.66 -2.24
C GLY A 109 -16.36 -5.97 -1.66
N ILE A 110 -17.03 -6.81 -2.46
CA ILE A 110 -17.48 -8.14 -2.02
C ILE A 110 -16.29 -9.04 -1.72
N ASP A 111 -15.35 -9.14 -2.65
CA ASP A 111 -14.12 -9.89 -2.49
C ASP A 111 -13.27 -9.36 -1.33
N ASP A 112 -13.15 -8.03 -1.18
CA ASP A 112 -12.43 -7.42 -0.06
C ASP A 112 -13.04 -7.79 1.30
N ALA A 113 -14.40 -7.76 1.42
CA ALA A 113 -15.11 -8.12 2.64
C ALA A 113 -14.96 -9.62 2.94
N LEU A 114 -15.20 -10.50 1.96
CA LEU A 114 -15.11 -11.95 2.15
C LEU A 114 -13.69 -12.39 2.53
N ILE A 115 -12.63 -11.77 1.96
CA ILE A 115 -11.24 -11.99 2.37
C ILE A 115 -11.06 -11.64 3.85
N LEU A 116 -11.51 -10.44 4.26
CA LEU A 116 -11.34 -9.95 5.62
C LEU A 116 -12.08 -10.84 6.64
N PHE A 117 -13.34 -11.19 6.35
CA PHE A 117 -14.14 -12.01 7.25
C PHE A 117 -13.65 -13.47 7.30
N SER A 118 -13.21 -14.04 6.18
CA SER A 118 -12.66 -15.39 6.16
C SER A 118 -11.44 -15.50 7.09
N ILE A 119 -10.47 -14.59 6.97
CA ILE A 119 -9.30 -14.63 7.86
C ILE A 119 -9.66 -14.26 9.30
N GLY A 120 -10.56 -13.29 9.49
CA GLY A 120 -11.01 -12.87 10.84
C GLY A 120 -11.66 -14.01 11.60
N PHE A 121 -12.64 -14.70 11.00
CA PHE A 121 -13.28 -15.84 11.62
C PHE A 121 -12.36 -17.03 11.80
N MET A 122 -11.41 -17.27 10.89
CA MET A 122 -10.41 -18.32 11.03
C MET A 122 -9.52 -18.09 12.25
N VAL A 123 -8.99 -16.87 12.43
CA VAL A 123 -8.17 -16.50 13.58
C VAL A 123 -8.98 -16.60 14.87
N THR A 124 -10.22 -16.11 14.88
CA THR A 124 -11.13 -16.20 16.02
C THR A 124 -11.42 -17.66 16.38
N ALA A 125 -11.69 -18.52 15.41
CA ALA A 125 -11.96 -19.93 15.63
C ALA A 125 -10.78 -20.64 16.31
N VAL A 126 -9.55 -20.41 15.84
CA VAL A 126 -8.37 -21.02 16.45
C VAL A 126 -8.17 -20.54 17.88
N ASN A 127 -8.41 -19.25 18.16
CA ASN A 127 -8.31 -18.72 19.52
C ASN A 127 -9.37 -19.29 20.47
N LEU A 128 -10.58 -19.59 20.00
CA LEU A 128 -11.64 -20.23 20.78
C LEU A 128 -11.37 -21.72 21.05
N MET A 129 -10.64 -22.37 20.14
CA MET A 129 -10.34 -23.81 20.25
C MET A 129 -9.08 -24.13 21.03
N SER A 130 -8.18 -23.15 21.18
CA SER A 130 -6.85 -23.30 21.78
C SER A 130 -6.79 -22.62 23.14
N ASP A 131 -5.86 -23.08 23.99
CA ASP A 131 -5.44 -22.31 25.15
C ASP A 131 -4.86 -20.95 24.71
N PRO A 132 -4.74 -19.97 25.63
CA PRO A 132 -4.26 -18.63 25.28
C PRO A 132 -2.94 -18.67 24.47
N ILE A 133 -3.02 -18.26 23.22
CA ILE A 133 -1.91 -18.30 22.29
C ILE A 133 -0.96 -17.11 22.58
N SER A 134 0.33 -17.37 22.68
CA SER A 134 1.34 -16.30 22.86
C SER A 134 1.30 -15.30 21.68
N TYR A 135 1.73 -14.07 21.92
CA TYR A 135 1.79 -13.02 20.87
C TYR A 135 2.59 -13.46 19.63
N LEU A 136 3.66 -14.25 19.82
CA LEU A 136 4.41 -14.85 18.71
C LEU A 136 3.54 -15.85 17.94
N GLY A 137 2.82 -16.72 18.66
CA GLY A 137 1.88 -17.65 18.04
C GLY A 137 0.76 -16.95 17.27
N GLN A 138 0.20 -15.86 17.83
CA GLN A 138 -0.80 -15.02 17.15
C GLN A 138 -0.24 -14.40 15.87
N SER A 139 0.99 -13.91 15.91
CA SER A 139 1.64 -13.33 14.72
C SER A 139 1.81 -14.38 13.62
N ILE A 140 2.19 -15.62 13.96
CA ILE A 140 2.30 -16.73 13.00
C ILE A 140 0.92 -17.13 12.46
N LEU A 141 -0.08 -17.22 13.36
CA LEU A 141 -1.47 -17.58 13.01
C LEU A 141 -2.07 -16.60 11.99
N ILE A 142 -1.77 -15.32 12.11
CA ILE A 142 -2.24 -14.30 11.19
C ILE A 142 -1.37 -14.26 9.91
N PHE A 143 -0.06 -14.44 10.03
CA PHE A 143 0.87 -14.36 8.90
C PHE A 143 0.57 -15.37 7.80
N ILE A 144 0.36 -16.64 8.17
CA ILE A 144 0.20 -17.73 7.19
C ILE A 144 -0.99 -17.48 6.26
N PRO A 145 -2.23 -17.27 6.75
CA PRO A 145 -3.37 -17.01 5.89
C PRO A 145 -3.28 -15.65 5.19
N ALA A 146 -2.79 -14.60 5.84
CA ALA A 146 -2.63 -13.30 5.21
C ALA A 146 -1.65 -13.37 4.02
N PHE A 147 -0.54 -14.09 4.16
CA PHE A 147 0.41 -14.31 3.09
C PHE A 147 -0.18 -15.16 1.95
N TYR A 148 -0.96 -16.20 2.28
CA TYR A 148 -1.69 -16.98 1.28
C TYR A 148 -2.68 -16.11 0.50
N PHE A 149 -3.51 -15.30 1.17
CA PHE A 149 -4.46 -14.41 0.53
C PHE A 149 -3.77 -13.31 -0.29
N LEU A 150 -2.63 -12.80 0.17
CA LEU A 150 -1.79 -11.90 -0.64
C LEU A 150 -1.39 -12.55 -1.96
N LEU A 151 -0.84 -13.76 -1.92
CA LEU A 151 -0.38 -14.45 -3.13
C LEU A 151 -1.53 -14.89 -4.05
N ARG A 152 -2.66 -15.30 -3.46
CA ARG A 152 -3.81 -15.83 -4.21
C ARG A 152 -4.65 -14.72 -4.86
N PHE A 153 -4.90 -13.63 -4.13
CA PHE A 153 -5.84 -12.59 -4.55
C PHE A 153 -5.19 -11.22 -4.84
N GLY A 154 -3.90 -11.04 -4.52
CA GLY A 154 -3.24 -9.75 -4.68
C GLY A 154 -3.90 -8.62 -3.88
N ASN A 155 -4.50 -8.95 -2.73
CA ASN A 155 -5.22 -7.98 -1.91
C ASN A 155 -4.25 -7.11 -1.12
N VAL A 156 -4.46 -5.80 -1.17
CA VAL A 156 -3.58 -4.79 -0.58
C VAL A 156 -3.60 -4.85 0.96
N LEU A 157 -4.78 -5.08 1.57
CA LEU A 157 -4.90 -5.18 3.03
C LEU A 157 -4.17 -6.41 3.54
N MET A 158 -4.30 -7.54 2.83
CA MET A 158 -3.59 -8.77 3.19
C MET A 158 -2.07 -8.63 3.04
N ALA A 159 -1.61 -7.83 2.07
CA ALA A 159 -0.20 -7.48 1.94
C ALA A 159 0.33 -6.74 3.18
N GLY A 160 -0.43 -5.76 3.66
CA GLY A 160 -0.11 -5.04 4.89
C GLY A 160 -0.16 -5.93 6.12
N THR A 161 -1.22 -6.73 6.27
CA THR A 161 -1.38 -7.66 7.38
C THR A 161 -0.26 -8.69 7.43
N ALA A 162 0.11 -9.29 6.30
CA ALA A 162 1.22 -10.23 6.21
C ALA A 162 2.55 -9.56 6.57
N PHE A 163 2.80 -8.33 6.10
CA PHE A 163 4.02 -7.61 6.41
C PHE A 163 4.11 -7.26 7.92
N LEU A 164 3.03 -6.75 8.51
CA LEU A 164 2.99 -6.42 9.93
C LEU A 164 3.12 -7.67 10.81
N SER A 165 2.41 -8.76 10.46
CA SER A 165 2.52 -10.03 11.18
C SER A 165 3.92 -10.63 11.08
N PHE A 166 4.58 -10.53 9.92
CA PHE A 166 5.98 -10.93 9.75
C PHE A 166 6.91 -10.15 10.69
N LEU A 167 6.75 -8.83 10.77
CA LEU A 167 7.51 -8.02 11.73
C LEU A 167 7.18 -8.39 13.18
N GLY A 168 5.91 -8.72 13.47
CA GLY A 168 5.48 -9.22 14.77
C GLY A 168 6.16 -10.54 15.15
N ILE A 169 6.31 -11.49 14.22
CA ILE A 169 7.05 -12.74 14.45
C ILE A 169 8.49 -12.45 14.85
N ILE A 170 9.16 -11.54 14.12
CA ILE A 170 10.54 -11.17 14.43
C ILE A 170 10.62 -10.45 15.77
N PHE A 171 9.71 -9.51 16.01
CA PHE A 171 9.64 -8.73 17.25
C PHE A 171 9.49 -9.63 18.48
N TYR A 172 8.42 -10.43 18.53
CA TYR A 172 8.14 -11.30 19.68
C TYR A 172 9.11 -12.50 19.78
N GLY A 173 9.70 -12.94 18.66
CA GLY A 173 10.76 -13.94 18.66
C GLY A 173 12.06 -13.40 19.24
N PHE A 174 12.45 -12.19 18.82
CA PHE A 174 13.72 -11.57 19.24
C PHE A 174 13.72 -11.14 20.71
N ILE A 175 12.59 -10.67 21.24
CA ILE A 175 12.46 -10.31 22.66
C ILE A 175 12.81 -11.49 23.60
N LYS A 176 12.53 -12.71 23.17
CA LYS A 176 12.84 -13.91 23.98
C LYS A 176 14.34 -14.15 24.19
N LEU A 177 15.20 -13.45 23.46
CA LEU A 177 16.66 -13.57 23.57
C LEU A 177 17.25 -12.76 24.75
N GLY A 178 16.41 -12.02 25.49
CA GLY A 178 16.79 -11.31 26.72
C GLY A 178 16.99 -9.80 26.56
N ASP A 179 17.60 -9.16 27.56
CA ASP A 179 17.60 -7.70 27.69
C ASP A 179 18.44 -6.97 26.63
N MET A 180 19.52 -7.60 26.15
CA MET A 180 20.30 -7.05 25.01
C MET A 180 19.45 -6.96 23.73
N ALA A 181 18.60 -7.98 23.51
CA ALA A 181 17.71 -7.98 22.38
C ALA A 181 16.65 -6.87 22.47
N LYS A 182 16.12 -6.62 23.66
CA LYS A 182 15.17 -5.52 23.89
C LYS A 182 15.77 -4.17 23.49
N SER A 183 17.03 -3.90 23.90
CA SER A 183 17.73 -2.65 23.57
C SER A 183 18.06 -2.53 22.07
N ALA A 184 18.32 -3.63 21.38
CA ALA A 184 18.62 -3.66 19.95
C ALA A 184 17.37 -3.65 19.04
N MET A 185 16.17 -3.87 19.62
CA MET A 185 14.92 -4.03 18.87
C MET A 185 14.61 -2.87 17.93
N PRO A 186 14.70 -1.59 18.31
CA PRO A 186 14.42 -0.48 17.40
C PRO A 186 15.31 -0.52 16.15
N PHE A 187 16.60 -0.80 16.31
CA PHE A 187 17.56 -0.86 15.21
C PHE A 187 17.30 -2.07 14.29
N LEU A 188 16.88 -3.20 14.86
CA LEU A 188 16.48 -4.37 14.10
C LEU A 188 15.26 -4.05 13.21
N LEU A 189 14.21 -3.45 13.78
CA LEU A 189 13.02 -3.06 13.04
C LEU A 189 13.33 -2.01 11.97
N MET A 190 14.18 -1.02 12.26
CA MET A 190 14.64 -0.04 11.28
C MET A 190 15.35 -0.72 10.10
N THR A 191 16.23 -1.68 10.39
CA THR A 191 16.98 -2.43 9.38
C THR A 191 16.03 -3.25 8.51
N LEU A 192 15.10 -3.97 9.11
CA LEU A 192 14.10 -4.78 8.40
C LEU A 192 13.19 -3.91 7.53
N ALA A 193 12.73 -2.78 8.06
CA ALA A 193 11.92 -1.84 7.30
C ALA A 193 12.68 -1.25 6.09
N LEU A 194 13.95 -0.92 6.26
CA LEU A 194 14.80 -0.45 5.16
C LEU A 194 15.04 -1.53 4.10
N LEU A 195 15.29 -2.77 4.52
CA LEU A 195 15.43 -3.91 3.62
C LEU A 195 14.13 -4.18 2.85
N ALA A 196 12.98 -4.14 3.53
CA ALA A 196 11.66 -4.31 2.91
C ALA A 196 11.41 -3.20 1.87
N TYR A 197 11.66 -1.95 2.22
CA TYR A 197 11.58 -0.81 1.29
C TYR A 197 12.40 -1.04 0.02
N TRP A 198 13.65 -1.48 0.17
CA TRP A 198 14.53 -1.73 -0.95
C TRP A 198 14.10 -2.92 -1.82
N GLN A 199 13.67 -4.03 -1.20
CA GLN A 199 13.18 -5.21 -1.90
C GLN A 199 11.90 -4.94 -2.68
N VAL A 200 10.96 -4.20 -2.08
CA VAL A 200 9.71 -3.82 -2.71
C VAL A 200 9.96 -2.93 -3.93
N ARG A 201 10.89 -1.99 -3.85
CA ARG A 201 11.27 -1.15 -5.00
C ARG A 201 11.90 -1.95 -6.14
N LYS A 202 12.67 -2.99 -5.83
CA LYS A 202 13.15 -3.94 -6.85
C LYS A 202 12.00 -4.75 -7.44
N GLY A 203 11.07 -5.22 -6.59
CA GLY A 203 9.90 -5.99 -7.00
C GLY A 203 9.00 -5.23 -7.97
N LYS A 204 8.79 -3.93 -7.75
CA LYS A 204 8.00 -3.06 -8.64
C LYS A 204 8.53 -2.98 -10.08
N LYS A 205 9.85 -3.15 -10.26
CA LYS A 205 10.50 -3.13 -11.59
C LYS A 205 10.37 -4.45 -12.34
N ASN A 206 9.97 -5.53 -11.65
CA ASN A 206 9.84 -6.83 -12.24
C ASN A 206 8.48 -7.00 -12.94
N LEU A 207 8.48 -7.14 -14.26
CA LEU A 207 7.27 -7.33 -15.07
C LEU A 207 6.44 -8.55 -14.67
N ARG A 208 7.08 -9.61 -14.15
CA ARG A 208 6.37 -10.81 -13.69
C ARG A 208 5.49 -10.55 -12.47
N LEU A 209 5.81 -9.51 -11.68
CA LEU A 209 5.11 -9.14 -10.45
C LEU A 209 4.20 -7.93 -10.62
N ARG A 210 3.90 -7.52 -11.88
CA ARG A 210 3.11 -6.31 -12.18
C ARG A 210 1.73 -6.29 -11.52
N HIS A 211 1.07 -7.44 -11.38
CA HIS A 211 -0.25 -7.55 -10.76
C HIS A 211 -0.24 -7.28 -9.25
N TYR A 212 0.92 -7.38 -8.60
CA TYR A 212 1.11 -7.06 -7.18
C TYR A 212 1.60 -5.63 -6.93
N ARG A 213 1.64 -4.77 -7.97
CA ARG A 213 2.19 -3.40 -7.87
C ARG A 213 1.54 -2.57 -6.77
N SER A 214 0.21 -2.69 -6.60
CA SER A 214 -0.52 -2.01 -5.51
C SER A 214 -0.12 -2.53 -4.14
N CYS A 215 0.06 -3.84 -3.99
CA CYS A 215 0.55 -4.47 -2.75
C CYS A 215 1.95 -3.98 -2.40
N PHE A 216 2.86 -3.92 -3.37
CA PHE A 216 4.20 -3.37 -3.18
C PHE A 216 4.15 -1.88 -2.80
N THR A 217 3.27 -1.09 -3.41
CA THR A 217 3.11 0.32 -3.04
C THR A 217 2.67 0.48 -1.59
N PHE A 218 1.75 -0.35 -1.13
CA PHE A 218 1.29 -0.32 0.25
C PHE A 218 2.37 -0.76 1.25
N ILE A 219 3.11 -1.85 0.94
CA ILE A 219 4.24 -2.29 1.78
C ILE A 219 5.35 -1.24 1.78
N GLU A 220 5.60 -0.53 0.67
CA GLU A 220 6.56 0.58 0.61
C GLU A 220 6.20 1.69 1.59
N ILE A 221 4.92 2.12 1.60
CA ILE A 221 4.43 3.13 2.53
C ILE A 221 4.57 2.62 3.98
N LEU A 222 4.12 1.40 4.27
CA LEU A 222 4.24 0.80 5.60
C LEU A 222 5.70 0.68 6.06
N SER A 223 6.61 0.31 5.16
CA SER A 223 8.04 0.22 5.47
C SER A 223 8.61 1.57 5.90
N LEU A 224 8.24 2.65 5.21
CA LEU A 224 8.67 4.01 5.57
C LEU A 224 8.06 4.45 6.93
N LEU A 225 6.79 4.12 7.18
CA LEU A 225 6.12 4.40 8.44
C LEU A 225 6.79 3.66 9.61
N ILE A 226 7.09 2.38 9.42
CA ILE A 226 7.73 1.55 10.46
C ILE A 226 9.18 1.98 10.68
N LEU A 227 9.91 2.34 9.62
CA LEU A 227 11.27 2.87 9.74
C LEU A 227 11.28 4.15 10.61
N TYR A 228 10.31 5.04 10.40
CA TYR A 228 10.15 6.21 11.24
C TYR A 228 9.69 5.86 12.66
N ALA A 229 8.67 5.01 12.83
CA ALA A 229 8.14 4.64 14.12
C ALA A 229 9.21 3.99 15.01
N ALA A 230 10.03 3.09 14.46
CA ALA A 230 11.13 2.45 15.16
C ALA A 230 12.28 3.42 15.51
N GLY A 231 12.42 4.53 14.79
CA GLY A 231 13.38 5.60 15.10
C GLY A 231 12.81 6.75 15.94
N ASN A 232 11.48 6.82 16.11
CA ASN A 232 10.83 7.93 16.83
C ASN A 232 10.93 7.74 18.34
N TYR A 233 11.41 8.78 19.04
CA TYR A 233 11.63 8.74 20.50
C TYR A 233 10.37 8.39 21.29
N PHE A 234 9.21 8.96 20.92
CA PHE A 234 7.94 8.67 21.59
C PHE A 234 7.60 7.19 21.50
N VAL A 235 7.64 6.61 20.30
CA VAL A 235 7.29 5.20 20.08
C VAL A 235 8.25 4.28 20.81
N VAL A 236 9.56 4.53 20.71
CA VAL A 236 10.57 3.68 21.36
C VAL A 236 10.43 3.74 22.88
N ARG A 237 10.20 4.91 23.46
CA ARG A 237 10.01 5.06 24.92
C ARG A 237 8.74 4.35 25.39
N GLU A 238 7.59 4.55 24.70
CA GLU A 238 6.33 3.94 25.10
C GLU A 238 6.36 2.41 24.96
N VAL A 239 6.96 1.89 23.89
CA VAL A 239 7.16 0.45 23.72
C VAL A 239 8.10 -0.10 24.79
N SER A 240 9.18 0.61 25.11
CA SER A 240 10.12 0.20 26.16
C SER A 240 9.46 0.18 27.54
N ASN A 241 8.60 1.15 27.82
CA ASN A 241 7.89 1.22 29.09
C ASN A 241 6.78 0.16 29.20
N SER A 242 5.95 0.02 28.17
CA SER A 242 4.78 -0.86 28.20
C SER A 242 5.08 -2.34 27.98
N MET A 243 6.11 -2.67 27.18
CA MET A 243 6.42 -4.06 26.80
C MET A 243 7.67 -4.62 27.47
N PHE A 244 8.59 -3.78 27.97
CA PHE A 244 9.83 -4.21 28.58
C PHE A 244 9.89 -3.91 30.09
N ASP A 245 8.77 -3.43 30.67
CA ASP A 245 8.61 -3.14 32.12
C ASP A 245 9.75 -2.26 32.69
N LEU A 246 10.23 -1.28 31.92
CA LEU A 246 11.30 -0.40 32.38
C LEU A 246 10.83 0.56 33.47
N GLN A 247 9.51 0.65 33.74
CA GLN A 247 8.87 1.49 34.78
C GLN A 247 9.44 2.91 34.83
N LEU A 248 9.70 3.50 33.66
CA LEU A 248 10.27 4.84 33.56
C LEU A 248 9.31 5.86 34.13
N LYS A 249 9.77 6.62 35.12
CA LYS A 249 9.03 7.75 35.70
C LYS A 249 8.88 8.88 34.67
N GLU A 250 7.94 9.79 34.96
CA GLU A 250 7.82 11.02 34.18
C GLU A 250 9.14 11.82 34.29
N GLY A 251 9.74 12.14 33.12
CA GLY A 251 11.02 12.83 33.05
C GLY A 251 12.25 11.94 32.89
N GLU A 252 12.17 10.64 33.16
CA GLU A 252 13.30 9.72 32.89
C GLU A 252 13.40 9.39 31.39
N SER A 253 14.64 9.41 30.89
CA SER A 253 14.97 9.13 29.53
C SER A 253 15.47 7.69 29.35
N ILE A 254 15.13 7.06 28.20
CA ILE A 254 15.71 5.76 27.83
C ILE A 254 17.22 5.89 27.57
N PRO A 255 18.01 4.82 27.77
CA PRO A 255 19.42 4.81 27.38
C PRO A 255 19.57 5.16 25.89
N GLY A 256 20.46 6.11 25.56
CA GLY A 256 20.64 6.53 24.17
C GLY A 256 19.51 7.41 23.59
N ALA A 257 18.68 8.02 24.43
CA ALA A 257 17.56 8.89 24.05
C ALA A 257 17.90 9.90 22.95
N TRP A 258 19.09 10.49 22.98
CA TRP A 258 19.53 11.50 22.01
C TRP A 258 19.57 10.96 20.57
N ILE A 259 19.87 9.67 20.38
CA ILE A 259 19.88 9.02 19.06
C ILE A 259 18.47 9.04 18.47
N PHE A 260 17.47 8.67 19.27
CA PHE A 260 16.08 8.64 18.83
C PHE A 260 15.49 10.03 18.60
N TRP A 261 15.93 11.05 19.39
CA TRP A 261 15.59 12.45 19.13
C TRP A 261 16.15 12.92 17.78
N VAL A 262 17.40 12.55 17.47
CA VAL A 262 17.99 12.86 16.16
C VAL A 262 17.22 12.16 15.05
N PHE A 263 16.88 10.89 15.18
CA PHE A 263 16.09 10.17 14.16
C PHE A 263 14.68 10.75 14.01
N THR A 264 14.03 11.13 15.09
CA THR A 264 12.70 11.78 15.06
C THR A 264 12.69 13.01 14.16
N ALA A 265 13.73 13.85 14.22
CA ALA A 265 13.82 15.04 13.38
C ALA A 265 14.41 14.77 12.00
N LEU A 266 15.46 13.96 11.92
CA LEU A 266 16.25 13.76 10.71
C LEU A 266 15.51 12.92 9.64
N LEU A 267 14.81 11.84 10.04
CA LEU A 267 14.16 10.93 9.08
C LEU A 267 13.11 11.62 8.20
N PRO A 268 12.16 12.43 8.73
CA PRO A 268 11.21 13.14 7.89
C PRO A 268 11.88 14.13 6.92
N ILE A 269 12.92 14.81 7.37
CA ILE A 269 13.70 15.73 6.53
C ILE A 269 14.38 14.97 5.39
N LEU A 270 15.00 13.80 5.70
CA LEU A 270 15.61 12.94 4.68
C LEU A 270 14.58 12.42 3.69
N TYR A 271 13.36 12.07 4.15
CA TYR A 271 12.28 11.63 3.23
C TYR A 271 11.88 12.76 2.28
N ILE A 272 11.70 13.97 2.77
CA ILE A 272 11.35 15.12 1.94
C ILE A 272 12.47 15.43 0.93
N VAL A 273 13.72 15.55 1.39
CA VAL A 273 14.85 15.86 0.53
C VAL A 273 15.06 14.77 -0.54
N LYS A 274 15.05 13.49 -0.15
CA LYS A 274 15.18 12.38 -1.09
C LYS A 274 13.97 12.23 -2.00
N GLY A 275 12.77 12.53 -1.51
CA GLY A 275 11.54 12.57 -2.28
C GLY A 275 11.63 13.61 -3.40
N LEU A 276 12.08 14.82 -3.07
CA LEU A 276 12.32 15.89 -4.04
C LEU A 276 13.41 15.51 -5.03
N GLN A 277 14.57 15.04 -4.57
CA GLN A 277 15.68 14.67 -5.46
C GLN A 277 15.33 13.55 -6.44
N LYS A 278 14.55 12.56 -6.00
CA LYS A 278 14.17 11.39 -6.82
C LYS A 278 12.81 11.54 -7.51
N LYS A 279 12.13 12.67 -7.34
CA LYS A 279 10.76 12.90 -7.81
C LYS A 279 9.79 11.80 -7.33
N ASP A 280 10.00 11.33 -6.10
CA ASP A 280 9.23 10.22 -5.51
C ASP A 280 8.12 10.77 -4.63
N VAL A 281 6.90 10.74 -5.17
CA VAL A 281 5.70 11.28 -4.51
C VAL A 281 5.37 10.53 -3.22
N ILE A 282 5.63 9.20 -3.16
CA ILE A 282 5.36 8.39 -1.97
C ILE A 282 6.26 8.85 -0.84
N LEU A 283 7.56 8.95 -1.11
CA LEU A 283 8.54 9.36 -0.12
C LEU A 283 8.29 10.79 0.38
N LEU A 284 7.92 11.70 -0.54
CA LEU A 284 7.61 13.08 -0.21
C LEU A 284 6.36 13.20 0.68
N ARG A 285 5.24 12.55 0.27
CA ARG A 285 4.00 12.58 1.05
C ARG A 285 4.17 11.94 2.43
N THR A 286 4.87 10.81 2.51
CA THR A 286 5.16 10.17 3.79
C THR A 286 6.02 11.07 4.67
N GLY A 287 7.05 11.73 4.12
CA GLY A 287 7.86 12.69 4.85
C GLY A 287 7.06 13.85 5.41
N LEU A 288 6.13 14.44 4.64
CA LEU A 288 5.25 15.51 5.11
C LEU A 288 4.33 15.07 6.26
N ILE A 289 3.76 13.86 6.17
CA ILE A 289 2.94 13.30 7.26
C ILE A 289 3.79 13.10 8.53
N MET A 290 5.05 12.68 8.39
CA MET A 290 5.94 12.48 9.53
C MET A 290 6.35 13.80 10.22
N VAL A 291 6.32 14.94 9.53
CA VAL A 291 6.52 16.25 10.16
C VAL A 291 5.43 16.51 11.21
N ALA A 292 4.18 16.15 10.95
CA ALA A 292 3.13 16.25 11.96
C ALA A 292 3.41 15.34 13.19
N ALA A 293 4.00 14.18 12.97
CA ALA A 293 4.40 13.29 14.06
C ALA A 293 5.57 13.85 14.90
N ILE A 294 6.49 14.64 14.30
CA ILE A 294 7.51 15.39 15.08
C ILE A 294 6.82 16.35 16.05
N VAL A 295 5.87 17.15 15.55
CA VAL A 295 5.14 18.14 16.37
C VAL A 295 4.43 17.43 17.53
N PHE A 296 3.78 16.30 17.27
CA PHE A 296 3.15 15.49 18.31
C PHE A 296 4.17 15.01 19.36
N THR A 297 5.30 14.44 18.94
CA THR A 297 6.35 13.91 19.84
C THR A 297 6.94 15.00 20.72
N VAL A 298 7.32 16.14 20.13
CA VAL A 298 7.90 17.28 20.87
C VAL A 298 6.91 17.80 21.89
N ARG A 299 5.65 17.95 21.51
CA ARG A 299 4.62 18.44 22.42
C ARG A 299 4.38 17.51 23.60
N TYR A 300 4.32 16.20 23.36
CA TYR A 300 4.04 15.21 24.40
C TYR A 300 5.06 15.29 25.56
N TYR A 301 6.34 15.52 25.24
CA TYR A 301 7.40 15.55 26.28
C TYR A 301 7.72 16.91 26.83
N HIS A 302 7.52 17.96 26.07
CA HIS A 302 7.98 19.30 26.53
C HIS A 302 6.87 20.22 27.02
N HIS A 303 5.59 19.79 26.95
CA HIS A 303 4.42 20.57 27.37
C HIS A 303 4.46 22.06 26.98
N VAL A 304 5.10 22.37 25.84
CA VAL A 304 5.50 23.72 25.43
C VAL A 304 4.31 24.67 25.26
N ALA A 305 3.10 24.13 25.01
CA ALA A 305 1.90 24.92 24.83
C ALA A 305 0.62 24.08 24.93
N PRO A 306 -0.56 24.68 25.20
CA PRO A 306 -1.88 24.03 25.02
C PRO A 306 -2.04 23.42 23.61
N LEU A 307 -2.92 22.41 23.49
CA LEU A 307 -3.10 21.65 22.22
C LEU A 307 -3.43 22.58 21.06
N GLU A 308 -4.28 23.54 21.32
CA GLU A 308 -4.79 24.50 20.36
C GLU A 308 -3.65 25.36 19.77
N ILE A 309 -2.74 25.83 20.64
CA ILE A 309 -1.60 26.65 20.23
C ILE A 309 -0.58 25.81 19.44
N ALA A 310 -0.28 24.59 19.90
CA ALA A 310 0.66 23.70 19.21
C ALA A 310 0.15 23.29 17.82
N MET A 311 -1.14 22.96 17.70
CA MET A 311 -1.75 22.63 16.41
C MET A 311 -1.84 23.84 15.48
N SER A 312 -2.22 25.00 16.01
CA SER A 312 -2.27 26.23 15.22
C SER A 312 -0.89 26.65 14.73
N THR A 313 0.11 26.60 15.60
CA THR A 313 1.51 26.92 15.23
C THR A 313 2.05 25.92 14.20
N GLY A 314 1.81 24.62 14.41
CA GLY A 314 2.17 23.57 13.47
C GLY A 314 1.50 23.75 12.10
N GLY A 315 0.21 24.10 12.09
CA GLY A 315 -0.55 24.43 10.88
C GLY A 315 0.02 25.65 10.14
N ILE A 316 0.34 26.71 10.87
CA ILE A 316 0.96 27.93 10.31
C ILE A 316 2.33 27.60 9.68
N ILE A 317 3.17 26.83 10.39
CA ILE A 317 4.47 26.39 9.87
C ILE A 317 4.30 25.60 8.56
N MET A 318 3.33 24.67 8.52
CA MET A 318 3.05 23.88 7.31
C MET A 318 2.55 24.73 6.15
N ILE A 319 1.69 25.73 6.42
CA ILE A 319 1.20 26.67 5.40
C ILE A 319 2.35 27.53 4.87
N LEU A 320 3.19 28.06 5.76
CA LEU A 320 4.36 28.84 5.36
C LEU A 320 5.33 28.01 4.52
N LEU A 321 5.62 26.77 4.94
CA LEU A 321 6.46 25.85 4.20
C LEU A 321 5.87 25.54 2.82
N ALA A 322 4.56 25.27 2.73
CA ALA A 322 3.87 25.08 1.46
C ALA A 322 3.96 26.31 0.57
N TYR A 323 3.74 27.52 1.13
CA TYR A 323 3.87 28.78 0.40
C TYR A 323 5.29 28.99 -0.15
N PHE A 324 6.31 28.80 0.69
CA PHE A 324 7.72 28.95 0.24
C PHE A 324 8.08 27.92 -0.84
N VAL A 325 7.69 26.66 -0.67
CA VAL A 325 7.93 25.60 -1.67
C VAL A 325 7.22 25.92 -2.98
N THR A 326 5.95 26.34 -2.92
CA THR A 326 5.18 26.73 -4.11
C THR A 326 5.85 27.93 -4.82
N LYS A 327 6.21 28.96 -4.08
CA LYS A 327 6.91 30.14 -4.63
C LYS A 327 8.28 29.77 -5.20
N TYR A 328 9.02 28.88 -4.57
CA TYR A 328 10.31 28.39 -5.07
C TYR A 328 10.19 27.58 -6.36
N LEU A 329 9.08 26.84 -6.52
CA LEU A 329 8.79 26.00 -7.68
C LEU A 329 7.96 26.72 -8.76
N THR A 330 7.62 28.02 -8.58
CA THR A 330 6.89 28.81 -9.59
C THR A 330 7.61 28.81 -10.95
N PRO A 331 8.94 29.02 -11.07
CA PRO A 331 9.68 28.57 -12.26
C PRO A 331 9.93 27.06 -12.08
N PRO A 332 9.57 26.20 -13.06
CA PRO A 332 9.81 24.76 -12.97
C PRO A 332 11.28 24.48 -12.68
N LYS A 333 11.57 23.86 -11.52
CA LYS A 333 12.92 23.50 -11.11
C LYS A 333 13.00 21.99 -10.89
N TYR A 334 14.06 21.39 -11.39
CA TYR A 334 14.30 19.94 -11.25
C TYR A 334 13.15 19.06 -11.80
N GLY A 335 12.31 19.61 -12.70
CA GLY A 335 11.14 18.93 -13.23
C GLY A 335 9.93 18.86 -12.29
N PHE A 336 9.92 19.65 -11.22
CA PHE A 336 8.73 19.91 -10.41
C PHE A 336 8.09 21.24 -10.80
N THR A 337 6.76 21.23 -10.87
CA THR A 337 5.95 22.42 -11.05
C THR A 337 4.77 22.38 -10.08
N HIS A 338 4.29 23.55 -9.67
CA HIS A 338 3.07 23.67 -8.88
C HIS A 338 1.82 23.82 -9.76
N ALA A 339 2.01 23.98 -11.08
CA ALA A 339 0.91 24.13 -12.02
C ALA A 339 0.03 22.87 -12.07
N GLU A 340 -1.27 23.07 -12.06
CA GLU A 340 -2.23 21.96 -12.23
C GLU A 340 -2.11 21.36 -13.64
N PRO A 341 -2.38 20.04 -13.80
CA PRO A 341 -2.32 19.38 -15.12
C PRO A 341 -3.21 20.05 -16.20
N ASN A 342 -4.24 20.76 -15.79
CA ASN A 342 -5.17 21.48 -16.68
C ASN A 342 -4.86 22.98 -16.85
N ASP A 343 -3.71 23.47 -16.34
CA ASP A 343 -3.31 24.86 -16.55
C ASP A 343 -3.02 25.06 -18.04
N PRO A 344 -3.67 26.05 -18.71
CA PRO A 344 -3.46 26.33 -20.14
C PRO A 344 -2.00 26.57 -20.50
N LYS A 345 -1.21 27.10 -19.56
CA LYS A 345 0.25 27.29 -19.75
C LYS A 345 1.03 26.00 -19.77
N LEU A 346 0.61 25.03 -18.95
CA LEU A 346 1.22 23.70 -18.88
C LEU A 346 0.83 22.85 -20.09
N ASN A 347 -0.43 22.96 -20.54
CA ASN A 347 -0.91 22.27 -21.74
C ASN A 347 -0.14 22.71 -23.01
N GLY A 348 0.24 24.00 -23.09
CA GLY A 348 1.11 24.49 -24.16
C GLY A 348 2.51 23.87 -24.12
N LEU A 349 3.10 23.69 -22.92
CA LEU A 349 4.39 23.07 -22.73
C LEU A 349 4.37 21.55 -22.99
N LEU A 350 3.33 20.87 -22.52
CA LEU A 350 3.12 19.42 -22.76
C LEU A 350 2.88 19.12 -24.24
N ASN A 351 2.14 19.99 -24.95
CA ASN A 351 1.96 19.86 -26.39
C ASN A 351 3.28 20.04 -27.15
N LEU A 352 4.18 20.92 -26.68
CA LEU A 352 5.52 21.07 -27.24
C LEU A 352 6.39 19.82 -26.97
N GLU A 353 6.35 19.27 -25.77
CA GLU A 353 7.06 18.01 -25.46
C GLU A 353 6.51 16.81 -26.25
N SER A 354 5.18 16.71 -26.39
CA SER A 354 4.57 15.64 -27.19
C SER A 354 4.93 15.79 -28.67
N LEU A 355 5.01 17.02 -29.18
CA LEU A 355 5.41 17.32 -30.55
C LEU A 355 6.88 16.99 -30.81
N ILE A 356 7.75 17.27 -29.83
CA ILE A 356 9.17 16.90 -29.88
C ILE A 356 9.34 15.39 -29.84
N VAL A 357 8.62 14.69 -28.94
CA VAL A 357 8.64 13.23 -28.85
C VAL A 357 8.13 12.61 -30.14
N THR A 358 7.04 13.10 -30.71
CA THR A 358 6.48 12.60 -31.98
C THR A 358 7.44 12.83 -33.15
N GLN A 359 8.10 14.00 -33.22
CA GLN A 359 9.10 14.27 -34.22
C GLN A 359 10.36 13.40 -34.08
N THR A 360 10.78 13.15 -32.83
CA THR A 360 11.93 12.27 -32.56
C THR A 360 11.62 10.82 -32.92
N PHE A 361 10.41 10.35 -32.63
CA PHE A 361 9.94 9.02 -33.04
C PHE A 361 9.85 8.88 -34.57
N ASN A 362 9.31 9.88 -35.27
CA ASN A 362 9.24 9.88 -36.72
C ASN A 362 10.63 9.97 -37.40
N GLN A 363 11.61 10.57 -36.71
CA GLN A 363 13.01 10.58 -37.17
C GLN A 363 13.78 9.30 -36.83
N ALA A 364 13.36 8.60 -35.77
CA ALA A 364 13.98 7.34 -35.33
C ALA A 364 13.43 6.09 -36.06
N THR A 365 12.29 6.20 -36.73
CA THR A 365 11.83 5.15 -37.64
C THR A 365 12.66 5.20 -38.92
N PRO A 366 13.47 4.17 -39.24
CA PRO A 366 14.20 4.13 -40.48
C PRO A 366 13.24 4.28 -41.64
N ALA A 367 13.56 5.23 -42.53
CA ALA A 367 12.79 5.50 -43.74
C ALA A 367 12.96 4.44 -44.83
N GLU A 368 13.24 3.22 -44.47
CA GLU A 368 13.32 2.10 -45.42
C GLU A 368 12.17 1.11 -45.19
N PRO A 369 11.08 1.24 -45.95
CA PRO A 369 9.98 0.28 -45.91
C PRO A 369 10.26 -1.01 -46.67
N GLU A 370 11.43 -1.21 -47.22
CA GLU A 370 11.71 -2.31 -48.16
C GLU A 370 12.14 -3.63 -47.52
N LYS A 371 12.41 -3.69 -46.23
CA LYS A 371 12.69 -4.94 -45.55
C LYS A 371 11.51 -5.33 -44.69
N GLY A 372 10.67 -6.21 -45.27
CA GLY A 372 9.55 -6.83 -44.54
C GLY A 372 10.03 -7.45 -43.23
N PHE A 373 9.29 -7.22 -42.17
CA PHE A 373 9.48 -7.92 -40.90
C PHE A 373 9.09 -9.38 -41.08
N ASP A 374 10.06 -10.27 -41.01
CA ASP A 374 9.82 -11.72 -40.98
C ASP A 374 9.36 -12.11 -39.57
N PHE A 375 8.08 -12.34 -39.42
CA PHE A 375 7.50 -12.98 -38.23
C PHE A 375 7.70 -14.48 -38.35
N GLY A 376 8.88 -14.96 -37.94
CA GLY A 376 9.36 -16.33 -38.01
C GLY A 376 8.29 -17.42 -38.05
N GLY A 377 8.18 -18.08 -39.16
CA GLY A 377 7.38 -19.29 -39.31
C GLY A 377 6.34 -19.29 -40.44
N GLY A 378 6.21 -18.25 -41.22
CA GLY A 378 5.34 -18.23 -42.37
C GLY A 378 5.85 -17.31 -43.46
N ASN A 379 5.88 -17.80 -44.71
CA ASN A 379 6.22 -17.02 -45.89
C ASN A 379 5.19 -15.89 -46.12
N GLY A 380 5.31 -14.80 -45.42
CA GLY A 380 4.42 -13.66 -45.55
C GLY A 380 5.18 -12.35 -45.45
N TYR A 381 5.55 -11.79 -46.60
CA TYR A 381 6.03 -10.41 -46.67
C TYR A 381 4.85 -9.45 -46.56
N TYR A 382 4.77 -8.70 -45.47
CA TYR A 382 3.89 -7.53 -45.43
C TYR A 382 4.58 -6.36 -46.12
N ARG A 383 4.22 -6.11 -47.38
CA ARG A 383 4.51 -4.83 -48.02
C ARG A 383 3.58 -3.78 -47.44
N SER A 384 4.10 -2.81 -46.74
CA SER A 384 3.37 -1.58 -46.43
C SER A 384 3.25 -0.76 -47.71
N GLY A 385 2.15 -0.93 -48.43
CA GLY A 385 1.76 -0.01 -49.48
C GLY A 385 1.21 1.26 -48.84
N LEU A 386 1.96 2.31 -48.88
CA LEU A 386 1.45 3.66 -48.80
C LEU A 386 1.65 4.29 -50.17
N ASN A 387 0.57 4.40 -50.89
CA ASN A 387 0.39 5.46 -51.90
C ASN A 387 -0.39 6.58 -51.26
#